data_bee1fdc868582673cef2f9824dc44a98
#
_entry.id   bee1fdc868582673cef2f9824dc44a98
#
_cell.length_a   1.000
_cell.length_b   1.000
_cell.length_c   1.000
_cell.angle_alpha   90.00
_cell.angle_beta   90.00
_cell.angle_gamma   90.00
#
_symmetry.space_group_name_H-M   'P 1'
#
loop_
_entity.id
_entity.type
_entity.pdbx_description
1 polymer ?
#
loop_
_entity_poly.entity_id
_entity_poly.type
_entity_poly.pdbx_seq_one_letter_code
_entity_poly.pdbx_strand_id
1 'polypeptide(L)'
;MTRDFDFAKLVQKYQNKTAIVDNGRAYNYGELADKVAAVYKAHQFNAPYVVLIAQSNLTFISQFLAIHKAGCVPVVVNQREAPQLATLLSAIDWQWLDDCAVSKKKPITRSNLLFLGMTSGTTGTPKFYQRDWLSWQLGFKQCEKAFEMTDYAGVMTTSPMATSLGLHSLLLSLYLGKTFYCYTRQQQQQLTSATLVYTVPTFMTAKYRGWADDAQVKGVVSCGGELTPSLVRDWHRLYPQQALYELYGASETSLIAFQNLMHGKKVNQVGRLFADVELTFTNQHITVASPYLFSGYLGSTQKITFVETDDVGDYQDEQLFVYGRASDVINHGGNKIYPSQLETILQTITTAAVVFGVPDSTYGEKIVAMVVTNKPLDKLQMVMAEQTPAYKRPSQYIFVSEIPKTKQQKISRTQLALRYVAGEWT
;
A
#
# COMPACT_ATOMS: atom_id res chain seq x y z
N MET A 1 6.43 3.65 25.90
CA MET A 1 5.51 3.20 24.84
C MET A 1 4.60 2.13 25.41
N THR A 2 3.31 2.20 25.13
CA THR A 2 2.36 1.17 25.59
C THR A 2 2.36 0.03 24.59
N ARG A 3 2.35 -1.23 25.07
CA ARG A 3 2.28 -2.41 24.19
C ARG A 3 0.92 -2.56 23.51
N ASP A 4 -0.13 -1.97 24.09
CA ASP A 4 -1.51 -2.11 23.62
C ASP A 4 -2.02 -0.79 23.07
N PHE A 5 -2.83 -0.85 22.03
CA PHE A 5 -3.58 0.27 21.51
C PHE A 5 -4.65 0.71 22.55
N ASP A 6 -4.66 1.99 22.88
CA ASP A 6 -5.59 2.57 23.85
C ASP A 6 -6.13 3.90 23.31
N PHE A 7 -7.31 3.83 22.68
CA PHE A 7 -7.96 5.02 22.14
C PHE A 7 -8.37 6.02 23.22
N ALA A 8 -8.68 5.56 24.44
CA ALA A 8 -9.06 6.46 25.54
C ALA A 8 -7.93 7.42 25.90
N LYS A 9 -6.66 6.98 25.81
CA LYS A 9 -5.51 7.87 26.02
C LYS A 9 -5.41 8.95 24.94
N LEU A 10 -5.74 8.64 23.70
CA LEU A 10 -5.76 9.62 22.60
C LEU A 10 -6.89 10.63 22.82
N VAL A 11 -8.07 10.18 23.26
CA VAL A 11 -9.19 11.06 23.62
C VAL A 11 -8.80 12.00 24.76
N GLN A 12 -8.19 11.48 25.82
CA GLN A 12 -7.73 12.32 26.95
C GLN A 12 -6.73 13.39 26.48
N LYS A 13 -5.83 13.04 25.55
CA LYS A 13 -4.78 13.96 25.06
C LYS A 13 -5.32 15.01 24.09
N TYR A 14 -6.33 14.67 23.28
CA TYR A 14 -6.75 15.48 22.13
C TYR A 14 -8.24 15.82 22.11
N GLN A 15 -8.95 15.71 23.21
CA GLN A 15 -10.42 15.71 23.38
C GLN A 15 -11.16 16.68 22.43
N ASN A 16 -10.72 17.93 22.37
CA ASN A 16 -11.38 19.01 21.63
C ASN A 16 -10.83 19.19 20.19
N LYS A 17 -9.79 18.45 19.81
CA LYS A 17 -9.27 18.51 18.44
C LYS A 17 -10.19 17.72 17.51
N THR A 18 -10.33 18.20 16.28
CA THR A 18 -11.03 17.43 15.23
C THR A 18 -10.26 16.13 14.96
N ALA A 19 -10.95 15.00 15.10
CA ALA A 19 -10.40 13.68 14.82
C ALA A 19 -10.73 13.23 13.39
N ILE A 20 -12.00 13.36 13.00
CA ILE A 20 -12.55 12.84 11.74
C ILE A 20 -13.38 13.93 11.05
N VAL A 21 -13.24 14.03 9.73
CA VAL A 21 -14.20 14.73 8.87
C VAL A 21 -14.81 13.69 7.93
N ASP A 22 -16.12 13.55 7.99
CA ASP A 22 -16.91 12.62 7.16
C ASP A 22 -18.13 13.33 6.59
N ASN A 23 -18.31 13.28 5.28
CA ASN A 23 -19.41 13.94 4.57
C ASN A 23 -19.56 15.45 4.93
N GLY A 24 -18.42 16.14 5.03
CA GLY A 24 -18.37 17.59 5.36
C GLY A 24 -18.61 17.90 6.84
N ARG A 25 -18.92 16.92 7.68
CA ARG A 25 -19.09 17.09 9.12
C ARG A 25 -17.82 16.72 9.88
N ALA A 26 -17.36 17.62 10.73
CA ALA A 26 -16.25 17.42 11.64
C ALA A 26 -16.74 16.78 12.96
N TYR A 27 -15.92 15.87 13.48
CA TYR A 27 -16.11 15.22 14.78
C TYR A 27 -14.81 15.34 15.56
N ASN A 28 -14.86 15.88 16.77
CA ASN A 28 -13.70 15.90 17.65
C ASN A 28 -13.46 14.52 18.30
N TYR A 29 -12.33 14.35 19.02
CA TYR A 29 -11.99 13.09 19.68
C TYR A 29 -13.03 12.68 20.72
N GLY A 30 -13.65 13.63 21.44
CA GLY A 30 -14.72 13.36 22.40
C GLY A 30 -15.98 12.83 21.70
N GLU A 31 -16.45 13.51 20.65
CA GLU A 31 -17.60 13.06 19.85
C GLU A 31 -17.33 11.69 19.18
N LEU A 32 -16.10 11.43 18.72
CA LEU A 32 -15.72 10.12 18.20
C LEU A 32 -15.78 9.07 19.32
N ALA A 33 -15.35 9.39 20.54
CA ALA A 33 -15.45 8.49 21.68
C ALA A 33 -16.91 8.14 22.05
N ASP A 34 -17.82 9.10 21.92
CA ASP A 34 -19.26 8.88 22.13
C ASP A 34 -19.82 7.92 21.05
N LYS A 35 -19.42 8.08 19.79
CA LYS A 35 -19.78 7.15 18.71
C LYS A 35 -19.24 5.74 18.97
N VAL A 36 -17.99 5.62 19.38
CA VAL A 36 -17.36 4.35 19.77
C VAL A 36 -18.11 3.70 20.94
N ALA A 37 -18.51 4.49 21.96
CA ALA A 37 -19.26 3.99 23.08
C ALA A 37 -20.68 3.53 22.68
N ALA A 38 -21.33 4.22 21.76
CA ALA A 38 -22.64 3.81 21.22
C ALA A 38 -22.55 2.48 20.46
N VAL A 39 -21.56 2.31 19.59
CA VAL A 39 -21.31 1.06 18.87
C VAL A 39 -21.02 -0.07 19.88
N TYR A 40 -20.14 0.17 20.86
CA TYR A 40 -19.81 -0.82 21.89
C TYR A 40 -21.04 -1.31 22.68
N LYS A 41 -21.97 -0.40 23.00
CA LYS A 41 -23.21 -0.74 23.70
C LYS A 41 -24.23 -1.48 22.85
N ALA A 42 -24.21 -1.22 21.53
CA ALA A 42 -25.19 -1.81 20.60
C ALA A 42 -24.84 -3.23 20.14
N HIS A 43 -23.58 -3.68 20.33
CA HIS A 43 -23.10 -4.96 19.83
C HIS A 43 -22.62 -5.88 20.95
N GLN A 44 -22.69 -7.18 20.71
CA GLN A 44 -22.14 -8.21 21.60
C GLN A 44 -20.82 -8.74 21.01
N PHE A 45 -19.79 -8.78 21.84
CA PHE A 45 -18.44 -9.22 21.47
C PHE A 45 -18.16 -10.57 22.15
N ASN A 46 -18.49 -11.66 21.46
CA ASN A 46 -18.45 -13.01 21.99
C ASN A 46 -17.23 -13.82 21.47
N ALA A 47 -16.58 -13.35 20.41
CA ALA A 47 -15.38 -13.96 19.84
C ALA A 47 -14.18 -13.00 19.96
N PRO A 48 -12.94 -13.53 20.08
CA PRO A 48 -11.72 -12.72 20.15
C PRO A 48 -11.44 -11.95 18.87
N TYR A 49 -11.90 -12.45 17.73
CA TYR A 49 -11.74 -11.82 16.43
C TYR A 49 -13.09 -11.39 15.87
N VAL A 50 -13.18 -10.11 15.47
CA VAL A 50 -14.44 -9.53 14.96
C VAL A 50 -14.23 -8.99 13.57
N VAL A 51 -14.96 -9.56 12.61
CA VAL A 51 -14.87 -9.19 11.19
C VAL A 51 -15.72 -7.96 10.93
N LEU A 52 -15.14 -7.01 10.19
CA LEU A 52 -15.84 -5.84 9.69
C LEU A 52 -15.42 -5.52 8.24
N ILE A 53 -16.39 -5.00 7.48
CA ILE A 53 -16.17 -4.60 6.08
C ILE A 53 -15.59 -3.20 6.07
N ALA A 54 -14.45 -3.04 5.39
CA ALA A 54 -13.71 -1.80 5.28
C ALA A 54 -14.48 -0.73 4.48
N GLN A 55 -14.63 0.44 5.07
CA GLN A 55 -15.19 1.63 4.45
C GLN A 55 -14.45 2.88 4.93
N SER A 56 -14.34 3.90 4.07
CA SER A 56 -13.74 5.18 4.47
C SER A 56 -14.83 6.12 5.00
N ASN A 57 -15.34 5.84 6.20
CA ASN A 57 -16.38 6.64 6.86
C ASN A 57 -16.32 6.51 8.39
N LEU A 58 -17.05 7.41 9.06
CA LEU A 58 -17.14 7.45 10.52
C LEU A 58 -17.68 6.14 11.11
N THR A 59 -18.62 5.48 10.44
CA THR A 59 -19.23 4.23 10.93
C THR A 59 -18.16 3.15 11.06
N PHE A 60 -17.40 2.88 10.01
CA PHE A 60 -16.30 1.91 10.04
C PHE A 60 -15.26 2.25 11.12
N ILE A 61 -14.86 3.53 11.21
CA ILE A 61 -13.86 3.97 12.19
C ILE A 61 -14.38 3.73 13.61
N SER A 62 -15.64 4.08 13.89
CA SER A 62 -16.25 3.86 15.21
C SER A 62 -16.37 2.37 15.55
N GLN A 63 -16.69 1.54 14.57
CA GLN A 63 -16.76 0.08 14.71
C GLN A 63 -15.39 -0.54 15.01
N PHE A 64 -14.37 -0.15 14.24
CA PHE A 64 -12.98 -0.58 14.43
C PHE A 64 -12.50 -0.26 15.85
N LEU A 65 -12.73 0.96 16.32
CA LEU A 65 -12.34 1.41 17.66
C LEU A 65 -13.18 0.74 18.77
N ALA A 66 -14.46 0.43 18.51
CA ALA A 66 -15.33 -0.27 19.48
C ALA A 66 -14.90 -1.73 19.68
N ILE A 67 -14.42 -2.40 18.63
CA ILE A 67 -13.86 -3.75 18.74
C ILE A 67 -12.63 -3.73 19.68
N HIS A 68 -11.75 -2.75 19.53
CA HIS A 68 -10.62 -2.57 20.45
C HIS A 68 -11.08 -2.27 21.89
N LYS A 69 -12.09 -1.41 22.06
CA LYS A 69 -12.68 -1.12 23.37
C LYS A 69 -13.22 -2.40 24.03
N ALA A 70 -13.72 -3.36 23.26
CA ALA A 70 -14.17 -4.67 23.75
C ALA A 70 -13.01 -5.61 24.12
N GLY A 71 -11.75 -5.28 23.78
CA GLY A 71 -10.60 -6.15 23.95
C GLY A 71 -10.47 -7.22 22.86
N CYS A 72 -11.21 -7.07 21.76
CA CYS A 72 -11.18 -7.95 20.59
C CYS A 72 -10.25 -7.40 19.50
N VAL A 73 -9.90 -8.25 18.53
CA VAL A 73 -9.06 -7.93 17.39
C VAL A 73 -9.92 -7.73 16.14
N PRO A 74 -9.91 -6.56 15.51
CA PRO A 74 -10.60 -6.35 14.24
C PRO A 74 -9.97 -7.19 13.12
N VAL A 75 -10.82 -7.85 12.31
CA VAL A 75 -10.45 -8.51 11.06
C VAL A 75 -11.03 -7.67 9.92
N VAL A 76 -10.16 -6.94 9.22
CA VAL A 76 -10.59 -5.94 8.24
C VAL A 76 -10.53 -6.52 6.84
N VAL A 77 -11.68 -6.57 6.17
CA VAL A 77 -11.83 -7.20 4.85
C VAL A 77 -12.59 -6.31 3.88
N ASN A 78 -12.40 -6.56 2.58
CA ASN A 78 -13.29 -6.02 1.56
C ASN A 78 -14.56 -6.87 1.44
N GLN A 79 -15.66 -6.28 1.03
CA GLN A 79 -16.94 -7.01 0.83
C GLN A 79 -16.81 -8.18 -0.16
N ARG A 80 -15.93 -8.09 -1.15
CA ARG A 80 -15.69 -9.13 -2.15
C ARG A 80 -15.07 -10.40 -1.57
N GLU A 81 -14.44 -10.32 -0.42
CA GLU A 81 -13.72 -11.40 0.24
C GLU A 81 -14.62 -12.14 1.24
N ALA A 82 -15.76 -11.56 1.59
CA ALA A 82 -16.71 -12.12 2.54
C ALA A 82 -17.09 -13.60 2.29
N PRO A 83 -17.34 -14.06 1.05
CA PRO A 83 -17.72 -15.46 0.81
C PRO A 83 -16.64 -16.50 1.17
N GLN A 84 -15.37 -16.12 1.23
CA GLN A 84 -14.23 -17.03 1.46
C GLN A 84 -13.77 -17.05 2.93
N LEU A 85 -14.31 -16.16 3.77
CA LEU A 85 -13.83 -15.95 5.14
C LEU A 85 -13.95 -17.17 6.03
N ALA A 86 -15.05 -17.93 5.92
CA ALA A 86 -15.25 -19.13 6.74
C ALA A 86 -14.12 -20.15 6.58
N THR A 87 -13.60 -20.31 5.36
CA THR A 87 -12.45 -21.17 5.07
C THR A 87 -11.15 -20.55 5.56
N LEU A 88 -10.94 -19.26 5.28
CA LEU A 88 -9.69 -18.57 5.59
C LEU A 88 -9.49 -18.34 7.10
N LEU A 89 -10.57 -18.23 7.87
CA LEU A 89 -10.56 -18.03 9.32
C LEU A 89 -10.91 -19.29 10.12
N SER A 90 -10.92 -20.47 9.48
CA SER A 90 -11.31 -21.74 10.12
C SER A 90 -10.45 -22.11 11.33
N ALA A 91 -9.23 -21.58 11.44
CA ALA A 91 -8.30 -21.86 12.55
C ALA A 91 -8.54 -20.98 13.79
N ILE A 92 -9.44 -19.99 13.75
CA ILE A 92 -9.69 -19.06 14.86
C ILE A 92 -11.17 -18.95 15.18
N ASP A 93 -11.47 -18.49 16.41
CA ASP A 93 -12.81 -18.17 16.84
C ASP A 93 -13.14 -16.72 16.47
N TRP A 94 -14.11 -16.52 15.58
CA TRP A 94 -14.46 -15.21 15.02
C TRP A 94 -15.96 -15.02 14.86
N GLN A 95 -16.39 -13.77 14.78
CA GLN A 95 -17.77 -13.38 14.49
C GLN A 95 -17.81 -12.19 13.53
N TRP A 96 -18.92 -12.00 12.83
CA TRP A 96 -19.23 -10.70 12.23
C TRP A 96 -19.61 -9.70 13.33
N LEU A 97 -19.31 -8.42 13.12
CA LEU A 97 -19.72 -7.38 14.07
C LEU A 97 -21.23 -7.33 14.26
N ASP A 98 -21.98 -7.47 13.17
CA ASP A 98 -23.46 -7.42 13.18
C ASP A 98 -24.12 -8.78 13.52
N ASP A 99 -23.33 -9.79 13.87
CA ASP A 99 -23.83 -11.11 14.17
C ASP A 99 -24.27 -11.19 15.64
N CYS A 100 -25.58 -11.22 15.85
CA CYS A 100 -26.20 -11.33 17.19
C CYS A 100 -26.21 -12.77 17.74
N ALA A 101 -25.58 -13.71 17.06
CA ALA A 101 -25.58 -15.12 17.50
C ALA A 101 -24.79 -15.29 18.81
N VAL A 102 -25.49 -15.76 19.82
CA VAL A 102 -24.99 -15.93 21.19
C VAL A 102 -24.00 -17.09 21.25
N SER A 103 -22.71 -16.81 21.18
CA SER A 103 -21.67 -17.70 21.70
C SER A 103 -21.37 -17.31 23.15
N LYS A 104 -21.46 -18.26 24.07
CA LYS A 104 -21.24 -18.04 25.52
C LYS A 104 -19.75 -17.98 25.91
N LYS A 105 -18.82 -17.84 24.99
CA LYS A 105 -17.39 -17.78 25.29
C LYS A 105 -16.98 -16.34 25.57
N LYS A 106 -16.40 -16.10 26.74
CA LYS A 106 -15.76 -14.82 27.07
C LYS A 106 -14.60 -14.56 26.10
N PRO A 107 -14.43 -13.33 25.60
CA PRO A 107 -13.26 -12.96 24.82
C PRO A 107 -11.98 -13.36 25.56
N ILE A 108 -11.11 -14.07 24.87
CA ILE A 108 -9.83 -14.50 25.45
C ILE A 108 -8.91 -13.29 25.44
N THR A 109 -8.24 -13.09 26.58
CA THR A 109 -7.07 -12.25 26.84
C THR A 109 -6.65 -11.27 25.74
N ARG A 110 -6.53 -9.98 26.10
CA ARG A 110 -6.00 -8.90 25.28
C ARG A 110 -4.82 -9.36 24.43
N SER A 111 -5.07 -9.45 23.14
CA SER A 111 -4.02 -9.64 22.16
C SER A 111 -3.31 -8.31 21.93
N ASN A 112 -1.98 -8.28 21.86
CA ASN A 112 -1.22 -7.10 21.41
C ASN A 112 -1.50 -6.74 19.95
N LEU A 113 -2.32 -7.55 19.27
CA LEU A 113 -2.65 -7.35 17.88
C LEU A 113 -3.56 -6.14 17.69
N LEU A 114 -3.18 -5.33 16.73
CA LEU A 114 -3.94 -4.16 16.31
C LEU A 114 -5.05 -4.54 15.34
N PHE A 115 -4.77 -5.45 14.40
CA PHE A 115 -5.77 -6.00 13.47
C PHE A 115 -5.21 -7.21 12.71
N LEU A 116 -6.12 -7.94 12.08
CA LEU A 116 -5.80 -8.83 10.96
C LEU A 116 -6.17 -8.13 9.65
N GLY A 117 -5.21 -8.02 8.76
CA GLY A 117 -5.41 -7.52 7.40
C GLY A 117 -5.16 -8.63 6.38
N MET A 118 -5.64 -8.44 5.14
CA MET A 118 -5.51 -9.43 4.09
C MET A 118 -4.53 -8.96 3.00
N THR A 119 -3.65 -9.85 2.56
CA THR A 119 -2.80 -9.65 1.38
C THR A 119 -3.24 -10.56 0.25
N SER A 120 -3.08 -10.10 -0.99
CA SER A 120 -3.47 -10.87 -2.18
C SER A 120 -2.62 -12.11 -2.46
N GLY A 121 -1.58 -12.39 -1.63
CA GLY A 121 -0.66 -13.50 -1.80
C GLY A 121 -0.03 -13.59 -3.20
N THR A 122 1.27 -13.77 -3.32
CA THR A 122 1.95 -14.02 -4.62
C THR A 122 1.48 -15.31 -5.28
N THR A 123 0.96 -16.26 -4.49
CA THR A 123 0.42 -17.56 -4.91
C THR A 123 -1.07 -17.51 -5.33
N GLY A 124 -1.70 -16.33 -5.31
CA GLY A 124 -3.11 -16.16 -5.68
C GLY A 124 -4.12 -16.46 -4.56
N THR A 125 -3.73 -17.14 -3.49
CA THR A 125 -4.59 -17.37 -2.31
C THR A 125 -4.37 -16.24 -1.31
N PRO A 126 -5.44 -15.51 -0.90
CA PRO A 126 -5.33 -14.47 0.12
C PRO A 126 -4.83 -15.03 1.45
N LYS A 127 -3.96 -14.27 2.13
CA LYS A 127 -3.45 -14.62 3.46
C LYS A 127 -3.75 -13.50 4.45
N PHE A 128 -4.14 -13.87 5.68
CA PHE A 128 -4.26 -12.91 6.76
C PHE A 128 -2.89 -12.67 7.40
N TYR A 129 -2.46 -11.41 7.46
CA TYR A 129 -1.31 -10.97 8.24
C TYR A 129 -1.75 -10.31 9.53
N GLN A 130 -0.94 -10.45 10.55
CA GLN A 130 -1.16 -9.92 11.88
C GLN A 130 -0.32 -8.67 12.08
N ARG A 131 -0.93 -7.60 12.57
CA ARG A 131 -0.24 -6.37 12.90
C ARG A 131 -0.40 -6.07 14.38
N ASP A 132 0.69 -5.82 15.09
CA ASP A 132 0.68 -5.33 16.46
C ASP A 132 0.76 -3.79 16.53
N TRP A 133 0.35 -3.24 17.66
CA TRP A 133 0.35 -1.80 17.87
C TRP A 133 1.76 -1.23 17.99
N LEU A 134 2.67 -1.92 18.68
CA LEU A 134 4.00 -1.40 18.98
C LEU A 134 4.81 -1.12 17.72
N SER A 135 4.79 -2.05 16.74
CA SER A 135 5.50 -1.90 15.48
C SER A 135 5.02 -0.66 14.70
N TRP A 136 3.71 -0.40 14.70
CA TRP A 136 3.18 0.79 14.03
C TRP A 136 3.40 2.08 14.83
N GLN A 137 3.30 2.03 16.15
CA GLN A 137 3.59 3.19 17.00
C GLN A 137 5.05 3.68 16.83
N LEU A 138 5.99 2.75 16.70
CA LEU A 138 7.39 3.05 16.37
C LEU A 138 7.50 3.68 14.98
N GLY A 139 6.84 3.08 14.00
CA GLY A 139 6.81 3.58 12.63
C GLY A 139 6.18 4.96 12.50
N PHE A 140 5.09 5.27 13.23
CA PHE A 140 4.44 6.58 13.21
C PHE A 140 5.37 7.73 13.60
N LYS A 141 6.28 7.50 14.56
CA LYS A 141 7.29 8.48 14.94
C LYS A 141 8.31 8.73 13.83
N GLN A 142 8.63 7.71 13.05
CA GLN A 142 9.50 7.87 11.91
C GLN A 142 8.79 8.62 10.77
N CYS A 143 7.53 8.29 10.49
CA CYS A 143 6.73 9.01 9.50
C CYS A 143 6.55 10.49 9.88
N GLU A 144 6.37 10.80 11.17
CA GLU A 144 6.26 12.18 11.65
C GLU A 144 7.47 13.02 11.25
N LYS A 145 8.68 12.46 11.38
CA LYS A 145 9.92 13.13 10.99
C LYS A 145 10.17 13.11 9.49
N ALA A 146 9.98 11.94 8.85
CA ALA A 146 10.31 11.72 7.46
C ALA A 146 9.47 12.55 6.50
N PHE A 147 8.22 12.82 6.85
CA PHE A 147 7.24 13.53 6.04
C PHE A 147 6.84 14.89 6.63
N GLU A 148 7.66 15.43 7.53
CA GLU A 148 7.49 16.79 8.10
C GLU A 148 6.06 17.02 8.59
N MET A 149 5.48 16.01 9.30
CA MET A 149 4.06 16.02 9.60
C MET A 149 3.60 17.14 10.52
N THR A 150 4.52 17.88 11.16
CA THR A 150 4.20 19.11 11.91
C THR A 150 3.52 20.17 11.03
N ASP A 151 3.82 20.18 9.73
CA ASP A 151 3.34 21.19 8.77
C ASP A 151 1.90 20.91 8.30
N TYR A 152 1.37 19.74 8.64
CA TYR A 152 0.04 19.31 8.25
C TYR A 152 -0.88 19.16 9.45
N ALA A 153 -2.06 19.75 9.38
CA ALA A 153 -3.12 19.57 10.39
C ALA A 153 -4.04 18.38 10.04
N GLY A 154 -4.07 18.00 8.76
CA GLY A 154 -4.91 16.92 8.24
C GLY A 154 -4.14 15.80 7.55
N VAL A 155 -4.76 14.63 7.52
CA VAL A 155 -4.33 13.45 6.77
C VAL A 155 -5.51 12.90 5.98
N MET A 156 -5.27 12.52 4.74
CA MET A 156 -6.23 11.83 3.87
C MET A 156 -5.56 10.64 3.20
N THR A 157 -6.31 9.65 2.78
CA THR A 157 -5.79 8.58 1.92
C THR A 157 -6.76 8.23 0.80
N THR A 158 -6.22 7.97 -0.38
CA THR A 158 -6.99 7.43 -1.51
C THR A 158 -7.05 5.90 -1.49
N SER A 159 -6.31 5.27 -0.59
CA SER A 159 -6.26 3.81 -0.47
C SER A 159 -7.44 3.27 0.35
N PRO A 160 -8.02 2.12 -0.05
CA PRO A 160 -9.09 1.48 0.71
C PRO A 160 -8.67 1.14 2.15
N MET A 161 -9.60 1.25 3.10
CA MET A 161 -9.36 0.91 4.51
C MET A 161 -9.02 -0.57 4.75
N ALA A 162 -9.32 -1.47 3.82
CA ALA A 162 -8.88 -2.86 3.87
C ALA A 162 -7.39 -3.05 3.53
N THR A 163 -6.70 -2.01 3.09
CA THR A 163 -5.26 -2.07 2.82
C THR A 163 -4.45 -1.60 4.03
N SER A 164 -3.21 -2.09 4.14
CA SER A 164 -2.27 -1.62 5.16
C SER A 164 -2.12 -0.10 5.12
N LEU A 165 -1.97 0.51 3.93
CA LEU A 165 -1.81 1.96 3.75
C LEU A 165 -3.05 2.74 4.23
N GLY A 166 -4.25 2.24 3.97
CA GLY A 166 -5.50 2.88 4.42
C GLY A 166 -5.58 2.96 5.94
N LEU A 167 -5.41 1.82 6.62
CA LEU A 167 -5.43 1.76 8.08
C LEU A 167 -4.24 2.49 8.72
N HIS A 168 -3.05 2.39 8.12
CA HIS A 168 -1.87 3.12 8.58
C HIS A 168 -2.12 4.63 8.59
N SER A 169 -2.67 5.19 7.51
CA SER A 169 -2.95 6.63 7.40
C SER A 169 -3.97 7.10 8.45
N LEU A 170 -5.03 6.31 8.68
CA LEU A 170 -6.04 6.59 9.71
C LEU A 170 -5.40 6.59 11.10
N LEU A 171 -4.70 5.52 11.46
CA LEU A 171 -4.18 5.36 12.83
C LEU A 171 -2.99 6.27 13.11
N LEU A 172 -2.17 6.59 12.10
CA LEU A 172 -1.14 7.63 12.17
C LEU A 172 -1.77 8.99 12.48
N SER A 173 -2.83 9.36 11.76
CA SER A 173 -3.58 10.61 11.98
C SER A 173 -4.08 10.69 13.42
N LEU A 174 -4.79 9.66 13.89
CA LEU A 174 -5.32 9.61 15.25
C LEU A 174 -4.21 9.66 16.32
N TYR A 175 -3.12 8.92 16.10
CA TYR A 175 -1.98 8.89 17.03
C TYR A 175 -1.31 10.25 17.21
N LEU A 176 -1.17 11.01 16.10
CA LEU A 176 -0.55 12.35 16.10
C LEU A 176 -1.52 13.48 16.49
N GLY A 177 -2.78 13.19 16.72
CA GLY A 177 -3.80 14.21 17.04
C GLY A 177 -4.12 15.12 15.85
N LYS A 178 -4.12 14.55 14.63
CA LYS A 178 -4.45 15.21 13.38
C LYS A 178 -5.84 14.84 12.91
N THR A 179 -6.43 15.66 12.06
CA THR A 179 -7.74 15.40 11.44
C THR A 179 -7.59 14.36 10.33
N PHE A 180 -8.34 13.27 10.40
CA PHE A 180 -8.45 12.33 9.28
C PHE A 180 -9.67 12.68 8.42
N TYR A 181 -9.44 12.89 7.11
CA TYR A 181 -10.50 13.15 6.14
C TYR A 181 -10.90 11.83 5.47
N CYS A 182 -12.15 11.41 5.67
CA CYS A 182 -12.73 10.26 4.98
C CYS A 182 -12.90 10.57 3.50
N TYR A 183 -12.29 9.79 2.63
CA TYR A 183 -12.32 10.00 1.19
C TYR A 183 -13.05 8.86 0.48
N THR A 184 -13.97 9.21 -0.42
CA THR A 184 -14.54 8.31 -1.40
C THR A 184 -14.46 8.94 -2.79
N ARG A 185 -14.36 8.12 -3.84
CA ARG A 185 -14.31 8.64 -5.22
C ARG A 185 -15.58 9.38 -5.64
N GLN A 186 -16.70 9.08 -5.01
CA GLN A 186 -18.02 9.63 -5.33
C GLN A 186 -18.27 10.96 -4.62
N GLN A 187 -17.52 11.25 -3.56
CA GLN A 187 -17.66 12.46 -2.77
C GLN A 187 -16.28 13.06 -2.53
N GLN A 188 -15.93 14.09 -3.27
CA GLN A 188 -14.78 14.92 -2.95
C GLN A 188 -15.12 15.70 -1.67
N GLN A 189 -14.42 15.38 -0.59
CA GLN A 189 -14.52 16.17 0.64
C GLN A 189 -13.75 17.48 0.46
N GLN A 190 -14.36 18.57 0.85
CA GLN A 190 -13.65 19.83 0.99
C GLN A 190 -12.70 19.73 2.20
N LEU A 191 -11.41 19.84 1.95
CA LEU A 191 -10.40 19.90 3.00
C LEU A 191 -10.45 21.28 3.66
N THR A 192 -10.36 21.33 4.98
CA THR A 192 -10.43 22.59 5.74
C THR A 192 -9.08 23.00 6.33
N SER A 193 -8.04 22.21 6.15
CA SER A 193 -6.70 22.48 6.68
C SER A 193 -5.61 21.86 5.81
N ALA A 194 -4.37 22.35 5.96
CA ALA A 194 -3.20 21.79 5.30
C ALA A 194 -3.13 20.27 5.51
N THR A 195 -3.23 19.52 4.42
CA THR A 195 -3.41 18.06 4.43
C THR A 195 -2.28 17.36 3.71
N LEU A 196 -1.77 16.30 4.33
CA LEU A 196 -0.88 15.30 3.72
C LEU A 196 -1.71 14.12 3.21
N VAL A 197 -1.57 13.80 1.92
CA VAL A 197 -2.34 12.71 1.28
C VAL A 197 -1.47 11.49 1.04
N TYR A 198 -1.87 10.36 1.62
CA TYR A 198 -1.27 9.07 1.32
C TYR A 198 -1.96 8.42 0.11
N THR A 199 -1.20 8.03 -0.90
CA THR A 199 -1.76 7.54 -2.16
C THR A 199 -0.87 6.46 -2.80
N VAL A 200 -1.34 5.90 -3.91
CA VAL A 200 -0.54 5.02 -4.77
C VAL A 200 -0.35 5.67 -6.14
N PRO A 201 0.72 5.33 -6.91
CA PRO A 201 1.03 5.98 -8.19
C PRO A 201 -0.15 6.00 -9.18
N THR A 202 -0.98 4.95 -9.18
CA THR A 202 -2.18 4.89 -10.04
C THR A 202 -3.14 6.05 -9.80
N PHE A 203 -3.31 6.49 -8.55
CA PHE A 203 -4.20 7.60 -8.19
C PHE A 203 -3.60 8.97 -8.44
N MET A 204 -2.31 9.05 -8.78
CA MET A 204 -1.64 10.27 -9.21
C MET A 204 -1.78 10.52 -10.73
N THR A 205 -2.30 9.55 -11.48
CA THR A 205 -2.52 9.70 -12.93
C THR A 205 -3.71 10.62 -13.24
N ALA A 206 -3.74 11.17 -14.44
CA ALA A 206 -4.77 12.13 -14.90
C ALA A 206 -6.20 11.66 -14.65
N LYS A 207 -6.46 10.35 -14.78
CA LYS A 207 -7.80 9.75 -14.59
C LYS A 207 -8.32 9.84 -13.15
N TYR A 208 -7.44 9.94 -12.14
CA TYR A 208 -7.82 9.75 -10.74
C TYR A 208 -7.34 10.85 -9.79
N ARG A 209 -6.56 11.82 -10.25
CA ARG A 209 -5.89 12.81 -9.41
C ARG A 209 -6.73 14.04 -9.02
N GLY A 210 -8.00 14.11 -9.37
CA GLY A 210 -8.84 15.28 -9.08
C GLY A 210 -8.86 15.73 -7.61
N TRP A 211 -8.56 14.83 -6.66
CA TRP A 211 -8.38 15.17 -5.25
C TRP A 211 -7.17 16.08 -4.99
N ALA A 212 -6.16 16.09 -5.88
CA ALA A 212 -4.96 16.91 -5.73
C ALA A 212 -5.16 18.39 -6.09
N ASP A 213 -6.28 18.71 -6.75
CA ASP A 213 -6.62 20.08 -7.13
C ASP A 213 -7.15 20.90 -5.93
N ASP A 214 -7.46 20.25 -4.79
CA ASP A 214 -7.86 20.96 -3.57
C ASP A 214 -6.67 21.76 -3.02
N ALA A 215 -6.88 23.06 -2.82
CA ALA A 215 -5.86 24.00 -2.36
C ALA A 215 -5.27 23.65 -0.97
N GLN A 216 -5.92 22.82 -0.19
CA GLN A 216 -5.45 22.34 1.11
C GLN A 216 -4.56 21.10 1.02
N VAL A 217 -4.44 20.48 -0.14
CA VAL A 217 -3.42 19.43 -0.35
C VAL A 217 -2.05 20.11 -0.43
N LYS A 218 -1.25 19.96 0.61
CA LYS A 218 0.08 20.57 0.74
C LYS A 218 1.21 19.58 0.56
N GLY A 219 0.92 18.28 0.71
CA GLY A 219 1.91 17.24 0.52
C GLY A 219 1.27 15.90 0.13
N VAL A 220 2.06 15.06 -0.51
CA VAL A 220 1.67 13.74 -0.99
C VAL A 220 2.75 12.73 -0.65
N VAL A 221 2.36 11.60 -0.06
CA VAL A 221 3.20 10.42 0.14
C VAL A 221 2.72 9.33 -0.81
N SER A 222 3.52 8.99 -1.81
CA SER A 222 3.25 7.88 -2.73
C SER A 222 3.86 6.59 -2.19
N CYS A 223 3.08 5.49 -2.20
CA CYS A 223 3.48 4.18 -1.67
C CYS A 223 2.83 3.04 -2.46
N GLY A 224 3.37 1.82 -2.33
CA GLY A 224 2.73 0.59 -2.81
C GLY A 224 2.80 0.34 -4.31
N GLY A 225 3.63 1.06 -5.02
CA GLY A 225 3.94 0.88 -6.43
C GLY A 225 5.12 1.75 -6.85
N GLU A 226 5.71 1.46 -7.99
CA GLU A 226 6.81 2.25 -8.52
C GLU A 226 6.33 3.66 -8.90
N LEU A 227 6.99 4.66 -8.36
CA LEU A 227 6.81 6.06 -8.73
C LEU A 227 7.88 6.43 -9.76
N THR A 228 7.49 6.51 -11.03
CA THR A 228 8.45 6.75 -12.11
C THR A 228 8.97 8.20 -12.14
N PRO A 229 10.19 8.42 -12.62
CA PRO A 229 10.72 9.80 -12.77
C PRO A 229 9.85 10.70 -13.66
N SER A 230 9.16 10.12 -14.66
CA SER A 230 8.24 10.87 -15.52
C SER A 230 7.03 11.36 -14.74
N LEU A 231 6.41 10.50 -13.91
CA LEU A 231 5.27 10.89 -13.08
C LEU A 231 5.65 11.95 -12.04
N VAL A 232 6.87 11.87 -11.47
CA VAL A 232 7.40 12.89 -10.55
C VAL A 232 7.55 14.25 -11.25
N ARG A 233 8.13 14.29 -12.46
CA ARG A 233 8.25 15.54 -13.25
C ARG A 233 6.89 16.12 -13.60
N ASP A 234 5.92 15.28 -14.02
CA ASP A 234 4.58 15.72 -14.33
C ASP A 234 3.86 16.26 -13.10
N TRP A 235 4.06 15.64 -11.94
CA TRP A 235 3.51 16.11 -10.67
C TRP A 235 4.02 17.49 -10.30
N HIS A 236 5.33 17.72 -10.32
CA HIS A 236 5.92 19.05 -10.02
C HIS A 236 5.49 20.15 -11.00
N ARG A 237 5.29 19.79 -12.27
CA ARG A 237 4.77 20.74 -13.26
C ARG A 237 3.34 21.18 -12.95
N LEU A 238 2.50 20.25 -12.47
CA LEU A 238 1.08 20.49 -12.20
C LEU A 238 0.84 21.07 -10.80
N TYR A 239 1.61 20.61 -9.84
CA TYR A 239 1.46 20.95 -8.42
C TYR A 239 2.79 21.41 -7.80
N PRO A 240 3.39 22.52 -8.26
CA PRO A 240 4.74 22.95 -7.86
C PRO A 240 4.84 23.32 -6.37
N GLN A 241 3.72 23.56 -5.69
CA GLN A 241 3.66 23.94 -4.28
C GLN A 241 3.39 22.75 -3.34
N GLN A 242 3.13 21.56 -3.88
CA GLN A 242 2.89 20.38 -3.08
C GLN A 242 4.20 19.61 -2.83
N ALA A 243 4.52 19.35 -1.57
CA ALA A 243 5.62 18.45 -1.22
C ALA A 243 5.30 17.04 -1.73
N LEU A 244 6.29 16.36 -2.29
CA LEU A 244 6.14 15.00 -2.79
C LEU A 244 7.17 14.08 -2.12
N TYR A 245 6.66 13.02 -1.51
CA TYR A 245 7.45 11.98 -0.85
C TYR A 245 7.15 10.62 -1.47
N GLU A 246 8.12 9.73 -1.43
CA GLU A 246 7.93 8.32 -1.71
C GLU A 246 8.20 7.51 -0.44
N LEU A 247 7.36 6.52 -0.19
CA LEU A 247 7.49 5.53 0.87
C LEU A 247 7.59 4.15 0.26
N TYR A 248 8.70 3.46 0.47
CA TYR A 248 8.88 2.07 0.11
C TYR A 248 8.69 1.16 1.31
N GLY A 249 7.84 0.16 1.13
CA GLY A 249 7.50 -0.84 2.13
C GLY A 249 6.38 -1.77 1.68
N ALA A 250 6.05 -2.74 2.49
CA ALA A 250 5.00 -3.73 2.25
C ALA A 250 4.12 -3.92 3.50
N SER A 251 3.03 -4.70 3.37
CA SER A 251 2.20 -5.03 4.53
C SER A 251 2.98 -5.78 5.61
N GLU A 252 3.97 -6.55 5.22
CA GLU A 252 4.81 -7.36 6.08
C GLU A 252 5.93 -6.56 6.77
N THR A 253 6.49 -5.60 6.07
CA THR A 253 7.65 -4.81 6.54
C THR A 253 7.28 -3.45 7.12
N SER A 254 6.11 -2.91 6.78
CA SER A 254 5.68 -1.52 6.96
C SER A 254 6.62 -0.53 6.30
N LEU A 255 7.63 -0.06 7.00
CA LEU A 255 8.56 0.98 6.57
C LEU A 255 9.92 0.36 6.25
N ILE A 256 10.44 0.61 5.06
CA ILE A 256 11.80 0.23 4.67
C ILE A 256 12.62 1.47 4.34
N ALA A 257 12.20 2.24 3.33
CA ALA A 257 12.90 3.43 2.87
C ALA A 257 11.93 4.55 2.48
N PHE A 258 12.44 5.76 2.43
CA PHE A 258 11.70 6.94 2.01
C PHE A 258 12.61 7.97 1.33
N GLN A 259 12.00 8.84 0.53
CA GLN A 259 12.70 10.01 -0.01
C GLN A 259 11.76 11.20 -0.18
N ASN A 260 12.34 12.38 -0.07
CA ASN A 260 11.73 13.64 -0.50
C ASN A 260 12.06 13.84 -1.98
N LEU A 261 11.07 14.08 -2.81
CA LEU A 261 11.20 14.12 -4.26
C LEU A 261 11.21 15.56 -4.82
N MET A 262 11.33 16.58 -3.99
CA MET A 262 11.34 17.98 -4.43
C MET A 262 12.42 18.29 -5.48
N HIS A 263 13.49 17.50 -5.52
CA HIS A 263 14.59 17.64 -6.50
C HIS A 263 14.55 16.56 -7.61
N GLY A 264 13.43 15.90 -7.77
CA GLY A 264 13.25 14.84 -8.76
C GLY A 264 13.59 13.43 -8.22
N LYS A 265 13.64 12.46 -9.12
CA LYS A 265 13.87 11.04 -8.81
C LYS A 265 14.81 10.40 -9.81
N LYS A 266 15.77 9.60 -9.33
CA LYS A 266 16.52 8.66 -10.15
C LYS A 266 15.71 7.39 -10.39
N VAL A 267 15.98 6.72 -11.49
CA VAL A 267 15.34 5.42 -11.81
C VAL A 267 15.65 4.40 -10.72
N ASN A 268 14.66 3.62 -10.30
CA ASN A 268 14.74 2.57 -9.28
C ASN A 268 15.11 3.03 -7.86
N GLN A 269 15.50 4.29 -7.65
CA GLN A 269 15.81 4.81 -6.33
C GLN A 269 14.53 4.92 -5.50
N VAL A 270 14.56 4.39 -4.26
CA VAL A 270 13.45 4.50 -3.30
C VAL A 270 13.85 5.24 -2.02
N GLY A 271 15.10 5.72 -1.96
CA GLY A 271 15.60 6.65 -0.97
C GLY A 271 16.41 6.02 0.16
N ARG A 272 16.52 6.75 1.27
CA ARG A 272 17.25 6.32 2.47
C ARG A 272 16.40 5.44 3.37
N LEU A 273 17.04 4.59 4.15
CA LEU A 273 16.35 3.73 5.10
C LEU A 273 15.72 4.54 6.24
N PHE A 274 14.59 4.07 6.75
CA PHE A 274 14.12 4.51 8.05
C PHE A 274 15.08 4.06 9.16
N ALA A 275 15.08 4.76 10.28
CA ALA A 275 15.90 4.35 11.43
C ALA A 275 15.59 2.92 11.84
N ASP A 276 16.61 2.21 12.33
CA ASP A 276 16.51 0.82 12.80
C ASP A 276 16.06 -0.20 11.74
N VAL A 277 16.14 0.15 10.45
CA VAL A 277 16.00 -0.79 9.34
C VAL A 277 17.37 -1.31 8.95
N GLU A 278 17.51 -2.62 8.97
CA GLU A 278 18.70 -3.34 8.51
C GLU A 278 18.36 -4.15 7.26
N LEU A 279 19.22 -4.08 6.25
CA LEU A 279 19.08 -4.84 5.02
C LEU A 279 20.21 -5.85 4.87
N THR A 280 19.86 -7.03 4.39
CA THR A 280 20.81 -8.01 3.88
C THR A 280 20.44 -8.36 2.44
N PHE A 281 21.46 -8.67 1.62
CA PHE A 281 21.29 -8.98 0.21
C PHE A 281 21.87 -10.35 -0.09
N THR A 282 21.05 -11.26 -0.59
CA THR A 282 21.49 -12.57 -1.08
C THR A 282 21.14 -12.67 -2.57
N ASN A 283 22.13 -12.67 -3.44
CA ASN A 283 21.91 -12.61 -4.90
C ASN A 283 20.99 -11.45 -5.32
N GLN A 284 21.16 -10.29 -4.70
CA GLN A 284 20.35 -9.08 -4.84
C GLN A 284 18.93 -9.15 -4.25
N HIS A 285 18.47 -10.28 -3.72
CA HIS A 285 17.22 -10.36 -2.98
C HIS A 285 17.32 -9.58 -1.67
N ILE A 286 16.33 -8.74 -1.42
CA ILE A 286 16.29 -7.85 -0.25
C ILE A 286 15.64 -8.59 0.90
N THR A 287 16.37 -8.73 2.01
CA THR A 287 15.86 -9.19 3.29
C THR A 287 15.88 -8.03 4.27
N VAL A 288 14.78 -7.84 5.00
CA VAL A 288 14.56 -6.69 5.88
C VAL A 288 14.42 -7.16 7.32
N ALA A 289 15.22 -6.61 8.21
CA ALA A 289 15.03 -6.70 9.66
C ALA A 289 14.72 -5.30 10.21
N SER A 290 13.68 -5.17 11.03
CA SER A 290 13.32 -3.88 11.64
C SER A 290 12.33 -4.06 12.79
N PRO A 291 12.15 -3.04 13.65
CA PRO A 291 11.09 -3.05 14.66
C PRO A 291 9.68 -2.81 14.07
N TYR A 292 9.56 -2.58 12.77
CA TYR A 292 8.29 -2.27 12.09
C TYR A 292 7.64 -3.49 11.43
N LEU A 293 8.26 -4.66 11.51
CA LEU A 293 7.76 -5.89 10.90
C LEU A 293 6.38 -6.28 11.45
N PHE A 294 5.63 -7.01 10.64
CA PHE A 294 4.37 -7.62 11.05
C PHE A 294 4.60 -8.74 12.09
N SER A 295 3.54 -9.17 12.76
CA SER A 295 3.63 -10.26 13.76
C SER A 295 3.55 -11.66 13.15
N GLY A 296 3.57 -11.77 11.82
CA GLY A 296 3.46 -13.01 11.07
C GLY A 296 2.09 -13.19 10.39
N TYR A 297 1.95 -14.27 9.66
CA TYR A 297 0.67 -14.68 9.09
C TYR A 297 -0.19 -15.42 10.12
N LEU A 298 -1.50 -15.38 9.95
CA LEU A 298 -2.43 -16.13 10.79
C LEU A 298 -2.10 -17.64 10.73
N GLY A 299 -2.03 -18.28 11.90
CA GLY A 299 -1.64 -19.67 12.04
C GLY A 299 -0.12 -19.92 12.15
N SER A 300 0.72 -18.90 11.94
CA SER A 300 2.16 -19.00 12.21
C SER A 300 2.45 -18.74 13.69
N THR A 301 3.24 -19.63 14.31
CA THR A 301 3.72 -19.47 15.69
C THR A 301 5.16 -18.94 15.75
N GLN A 302 5.81 -18.80 14.60
CA GLN A 302 7.19 -18.35 14.52
C GLN A 302 7.28 -16.84 14.74
N LYS A 303 8.18 -16.41 15.64
CA LYS A 303 8.49 -15.00 15.83
C LYS A 303 9.20 -14.47 14.58
N ILE A 304 8.66 -13.41 14.00
CA ILE A 304 9.25 -12.75 12.84
C ILE A 304 10.36 -11.81 13.32
N THR A 305 11.58 -12.05 12.86
CA THR A 305 12.75 -11.20 13.11
C THR A 305 13.30 -10.58 11.83
N PHE A 306 12.96 -11.15 10.69
CA PHE A 306 13.26 -10.62 9.36
C PHE A 306 12.17 -11.06 8.36
N VAL A 307 12.11 -10.38 7.25
CA VAL A 307 11.24 -10.68 6.11
C VAL A 307 12.09 -10.74 4.85
N GLU A 308 12.10 -11.88 4.19
CA GLU A 308 12.60 -12.01 2.82
C GLU A 308 11.55 -11.44 1.88
N THR A 309 11.88 -10.37 1.19
CA THR A 309 10.99 -9.78 0.19
C THR A 309 11.16 -10.50 -1.15
N ASP A 310 10.17 -10.37 -2.03
CA ASP A 310 10.33 -10.79 -3.43
C ASP A 310 11.05 -9.72 -4.27
N ASP A 311 11.51 -8.64 -3.64
CA ASP A 311 12.15 -7.54 -4.35
C ASP A 311 13.66 -7.76 -4.48
N VAL A 312 14.21 -7.32 -5.61
CA VAL A 312 15.65 -7.32 -5.89
C VAL A 312 16.18 -5.90 -6.01
N GLY A 313 17.36 -5.67 -5.48
CA GLY A 313 17.94 -4.33 -5.43
C GLY A 313 19.36 -4.30 -4.88
N ASP A 314 19.85 -3.10 -4.63
CA ASP A 314 21.10 -2.87 -3.92
C ASP A 314 21.03 -1.59 -3.06
N TYR A 315 22.07 -1.40 -2.24
CA TYR A 315 22.18 -0.23 -1.36
C TYR A 315 23.55 0.42 -1.59
N GLN A 316 23.52 1.64 -2.11
CA GLN A 316 24.72 2.41 -2.48
C GLN A 316 24.56 3.86 -2.03
N ASP A 317 25.63 4.47 -1.50
CA ASP A 317 25.65 5.89 -1.09
C ASP A 317 24.46 6.27 -0.17
N GLU A 318 24.16 5.43 0.80
CA GLU A 318 23.01 5.58 1.73
C GLU A 318 21.64 5.62 1.04
N GLN A 319 21.53 5.11 -0.20
CA GLN A 319 20.31 5.04 -0.97
C GLN A 319 19.98 3.58 -1.35
N LEU A 320 18.73 3.21 -1.18
CA LEU A 320 18.20 1.93 -1.64
C LEU A 320 17.69 2.07 -3.08
N PHE A 321 18.09 1.12 -3.92
CA PHE A 321 17.61 0.96 -5.29
C PHE A 321 16.86 -0.37 -5.39
N VAL A 322 15.64 -0.35 -5.91
CA VAL A 322 14.79 -1.54 -6.12
C VAL A 322 14.57 -1.72 -7.62
N TYR A 323 15.07 -2.82 -8.15
CA TYR A 323 15.05 -3.11 -9.59
C TYR A 323 13.76 -3.80 -10.06
N GLY A 324 12.95 -4.28 -9.13
CA GLY A 324 11.70 -4.99 -9.36
C GLY A 324 11.59 -6.26 -8.51
N ARG A 325 10.65 -7.12 -8.86
CA ARG A 325 10.46 -8.39 -8.17
C ARG A 325 11.28 -9.49 -8.80
N ALA A 326 11.83 -10.38 -7.99
CA ALA A 326 12.57 -11.53 -8.45
C ALA A 326 11.70 -12.47 -9.32
N SER A 327 10.42 -12.62 -8.95
CA SER A 327 9.44 -13.37 -9.72
C SER A 327 9.10 -12.78 -11.09
N ASP A 328 9.42 -11.50 -11.32
CA ASP A 328 9.18 -10.81 -12.59
C ASP A 328 10.44 -10.73 -13.49
N VAL A 329 11.62 -11.12 -12.97
CA VAL A 329 12.89 -11.08 -13.71
C VAL A 329 12.84 -12.01 -14.92
N ILE A 330 13.17 -11.49 -16.10
CA ILE A 330 13.21 -12.24 -17.35
C ILE A 330 14.61 -12.83 -17.53
N ASN A 331 14.70 -14.14 -17.70
CA ASN A 331 15.98 -14.83 -17.95
C ASN A 331 16.19 -15.03 -19.44
N HIS A 332 16.79 -14.03 -20.08
CA HIS A 332 17.03 -14.01 -21.54
C HIS A 332 18.47 -14.34 -21.87
N GLY A 333 18.72 -15.52 -22.44
CA GLY A 333 20.06 -15.95 -22.87
C GLY A 333 21.11 -15.91 -21.74
N GLY A 334 20.73 -16.30 -20.50
CA GLY A 334 21.57 -16.26 -19.32
C GLY A 334 21.70 -14.88 -18.65
N ASN A 335 21.08 -13.86 -19.21
CA ASN A 335 21.07 -12.52 -18.63
C ASN A 335 19.79 -12.28 -17.85
N LYS A 336 19.90 -11.69 -16.66
CA LYS A 336 18.78 -11.19 -15.87
C LYS A 336 18.33 -9.83 -16.39
N ILE A 337 17.09 -9.75 -16.88
CA ILE A 337 16.48 -8.53 -17.38
C ILE A 337 15.39 -8.09 -16.41
N TYR A 338 15.48 -6.87 -15.92
CA TYR A 338 14.51 -6.28 -15.03
C TYR A 338 13.47 -5.49 -15.83
N PRO A 339 12.21 -5.92 -15.87
CA PRO A 339 11.16 -5.27 -16.68
C PRO A 339 11.03 -3.78 -16.45
N SER A 340 11.11 -3.33 -15.19
CA SER A 340 10.97 -1.92 -14.81
C SER A 340 11.98 -1.00 -15.51
N GLN A 341 13.20 -1.47 -15.75
CA GLN A 341 14.22 -0.68 -16.48
C GLN A 341 13.77 -0.39 -17.91
N LEU A 342 13.21 -1.37 -18.60
CA LEU A 342 12.72 -1.24 -19.97
C LEU A 342 11.42 -0.44 -20.03
N GLU A 343 10.53 -0.67 -19.06
CA GLU A 343 9.28 0.07 -18.91
C GLU A 343 9.52 1.56 -18.72
N THR A 344 10.50 1.94 -17.88
CA THR A 344 10.88 3.33 -17.65
C THR A 344 11.32 4.02 -18.95
N ILE A 345 12.09 3.34 -19.80
CA ILE A 345 12.50 3.86 -21.09
C ILE A 345 11.29 4.03 -22.02
N LEU A 346 10.47 3.00 -22.16
CA LEU A 346 9.28 3.03 -23.00
C LEU A 346 8.29 4.11 -22.58
N GLN A 347 8.11 4.33 -21.27
CA GLN A 347 7.21 5.35 -20.71
C GLN A 347 7.62 6.78 -21.01
N THR A 348 8.84 7.02 -21.55
CA THR A 348 9.22 8.35 -22.07
C THR A 348 8.43 8.74 -23.33
N ILE A 349 7.91 7.76 -24.07
CA ILE A 349 7.23 7.96 -25.36
C ILE A 349 5.88 7.22 -25.46
N THR A 350 5.47 6.52 -24.42
CA THR A 350 4.18 5.80 -24.35
C THR A 350 3.34 6.31 -23.17
N THR A 351 2.02 6.14 -23.25
CA THR A 351 1.11 6.43 -22.14
C THR A 351 1.24 5.39 -21.03
N ALA A 352 1.46 4.12 -21.41
CA ALA A 352 1.74 3.03 -20.48
C ALA A 352 2.56 1.95 -21.22
N ALA A 353 3.41 1.26 -20.45
CA ALA A 353 4.17 0.12 -20.94
C ALA A 353 4.29 -0.94 -19.83
N VAL A 354 4.23 -2.20 -20.21
CA VAL A 354 4.52 -3.37 -19.37
C VAL A 354 5.40 -4.32 -20.15
N VAL A 355 6.48 -4.78 -19.53
CA VAL A 355 7.42 -5.74 -20.12
C VAL A 355 7.32 -7.05 -19.35
N PHE A 356 7.31 -8.17 -20.05
CA PHE A 356 7.24 -9.50 -19.45
C PHE A 356 7.98 -10.52 -20.29
N GLY A 357 8.45 -11.59 -19.62
CA GLY A 357 9.07 -12.75 -20.25
C GLY A 357 8.02 -13.76 -20.71
N VAL A 358 8.26 -14.38 -21.85
CA VAL A 358 7.50 -15.55 -22.27
C VAL A 358 8.45 -16.67 -22.70
N PRO A 359 8.10 -17.94 -22.54
CA PRO A 359 8.98 -19.05 -22.89
C PRO A 359 9.49 -18.97 -24.34
N ASP A 360 10.78 -19.22 -24.53
CA ASP A 360 11.47 -19.19 -25.80
C ASP A 360 12.49 -20.35 -25.86
N SER A 361 12.49 -21.10 -26.96
CA SER A 361 13.33 -22.31 -27.11
C SER A 361 14.82 -21.98 -27.24
N THR A 362 15.19 -20.78 -27.66
CA THR A 362 16.57 -20.37 -27.90
C THR A 362 17.16 -19.65 -26.70
N TYR A 363 16.40 -18.74 -26.10
CA TYR A 363 16.88 -17.84 -25.05
C TYR A 363 16.32 -18.16 -23.66
N GLY A 364 15.54 -19.25 -23.51
CA GLY A 364 14.80 -19.56 -22.28
C GLY A 364 13.55 -18.72 -22.15
N GLU A 365 13.71 -17.40 -22.15
CA GLU A 365 12.60 -16.45 -22.26
C GLU A 365 12.90 -15.37 -23.29
N LYS A 366 11.91 -14.97 -24.07
CA LYS A 366 11.97 -13.77 -24.91
C LYS A 366 11.28 -12.60 -24.21
N ILE A 367 11.73 -11.40 -24.51
CA ILE A 367 11.25 -10.16 -23.93
C ILE A 367 10.10 -9.63 -24.80
N VAL A 368 8.93 -9.45 -24.20
CA VAL A 368 7.75 -8.89 -24.85
C VAL A 368 7.36 -7.57 -24.16
N ALA A 369 7.10 -6.53 -24.95
CA ALA A 369 6.60 -5.26 -24.45
C ALA A 369 5.15 -5.05 -24.88
N MET A 370 4.24 -4.80 -23.95
CA MET A 370 2.89 -4.38 -24.22
C MET A 370 2.76 -2.88 -23.95
N VAL A 371 2.28 -2.10 -24.91
CA VAL A 371 2.32 -0.64 -24.88
C VAL A 371 0.97 0.00 -25.22
N VAL A 372 0.68 1.12 -24.57
CA VAL A 372 -0.43 2.03 -24.89
C VAL A 372 0.19 3.29 -25.49
N THR A 373 0.10 3.46 -26.79
CA THR A 373 0.71 4.59 -27.50
C THR A 373 0.13 4.76 -28.89
N ASN A 374 0.23 5.97 -29.43
CA ASN A 374 -0.01 6.29 -30.85
C ASN A 374 1.29 6.37 -31.65
N LYS A 375 2.44 6.11 -31.03
CA LYS A 375 3.73 6.11 -31.72
C LYS A 375 3.91 4.84 -32.54
N PRO A 376 4.52 4.91 -33.72
CA PRO A 376 4.79 3.74 -34.53
C PRO A 376 5.92 2.87 -33.96
N LEU A 377 5.98 1.61 -34.39
CA LEU A 377 6.91 0.60 -33.86
C LEU A 377 8.39 1.00 -34.00
N ASP A 378 8.78 1.57 -35.15
CA ASP A 378 10.14 2.02 -35.42
C ASP A 378 10.62 3.08 -34.39
N LYS A 379 9.73 3.95 -33.95
CA LYS A 379 10.05 4.93 -32.90
C LYS A 379 10.32 4.27 -31.55
N LEU A 380 9.53 3.24 -31.17
CA LEU A 380 9.76 2.46 -29.95
C LEU A 380 11.11 1.73 -30.01
N GLN A 381 11.40 1.08 -31.13
CA GLN A 381 12.64 0.36 -31.37
C GLN A 381 13.85 1.30 -31.35
N MET A 382 13.73 2.50 -31.94
CA MET A 382 14.79 3.51 -31.95
C MET A 382 15.14 3.95 -30.52
N VAL A 383 14.14 4.33 -29.71
CA VAL A 383 14.37 4.78 -28.32
C VAL A 383 14.99 3.66 -27.47
N MET A 384 14.53 2.42 -27.66
CA MET A 384 15.13 1.27 -26.98
C MET A 384 16.56 1.03 -27.44
N ALA A 385 16.87 1.23 -28.73
CA ALA A 385 18.21 1.05 -29.28
C ALA A 385 19.23 2.09 -28.79
N GLU A 386 18.77 3.30 -28.56
CA GLU A 386 19.62 4.40 -28.01
C GLU A 386 19.99 4.18 -26.54
N GLN A 387 19.15 3.51 -25.75
CA GLN A 387 19.29 3.45 -24.30
C GLN A 387 19.59 2.05 -23.76
N THR A 388 19.54 1.00 -24.60
CA THR A 388 19.75 -0.37 -24.15
C THR A 388 20.60 -1.20 -25.11
N PRO A 389 21.46 -2.09 -24.60
CA PRO A 389 22.15 -3.08 -25.45
C PRO A 389 21.15 -4.04 -26.11
N ALA A 390 21.54 -4.62 -27.24
CA ALA A 390 20.66 -5.40 -28.09
C ALA A 390 19.96 -6.57 -27.35
N TYR A 391 20.66 -7.26 -26.46
CA TYR A 391 20.14 -8.41 -25.71
C TYR A 391 19.04 -8.03 -24.66
N LYS A 392 18.90 -6.73 -24.33
CA LYS A 392 17.85 -6.25 -23.42
C LYS A 392 16.60 -5.75 -24.15
N ARG A 393 16.63 -5.67 -25.47
CA ARG A 393 15.52 -5.06 -26.22
C ARG A 393 14.36 -6.02 -26.36
N PRO A 394 13.11 -5.54 -26.26
CA PRO A 394 11.97 -6.36 -26.57
C PRO A 394 12.04 -6.89 -28.01
N SER A 395 11.85 -8.20 -28.16
CA SER A 395 11.77 -8.84 -29.49
C SER A 395 10.40 -8.68 -30.12
N GLN A 396 9.38 -8.36 -29.31
CA GLN A 396 8.01 -8.17 -29.78
C GLN A 396 7.33 -7.03 -29.00
N TYR A 397 6.48 -6.27 -29.73
CA TYR A 397 5.67 -5.18 -29.19
C TYR A 397 4.20 -5.45 -29.47
N ILE A 398 3.37 -5.37 -28.42
CA ILE A 398 1.92 -5.54 -28.48
C ILE A 398 1.27 -4.19 -28.23
N PHE A 399 0.48 -3.70 -29.19
CA PHE A 399 -0.22 -2.43 -29.06
C PHE A 399 -1.63 -2.70 -28.52
N VAL A 400 -1.98 -2.04 -27.43
CA VAL A 400 -3.29 -2.16 -26.78
C VAL A 400 -3.86 -0.79 -26.42
N SER A 401 -5.18 -0.71 -26.28
CA SER A 401 -5.85 0.50 -25.81
C SER A 401 -5.70 0.70 -24.30
N GLU A 402 -5.59 -0.40 -23.54
CA GLU A 402 -5.35 -0.38 -22.08
C GLU A 402 -4.59 -1.66 -21.70
N ILE A 403 -3.63 -1.52 -20.75
CA ILE A 403 -2.93 -2.68 -20.16
C ILE A 403 -3.92 -3.48 -19.30
N PRO A 404 -4.08 -4.80 -19.57
CA PRO A 404 -4.96 -5.65 -18.78
C PRO A 404 -4.56 -5.70 -17.30
N LYS A 405 -5.57 -5.65 -16.44
CA LYS A 405 -5.38 -5.68 -14.98
C LYS A 405 -6.14 -6.85 -14.36
N THR A 406 -5.65 -7.31 -13.23
CA THR A 406 -6.35 -8.29 -12.40
C THR A 406 -7.64 -7.71 -11.80
N LYS A 407 -8.48 -8.56 -11.20
CA LYS A 407 -9.67 -8.12 -10.45
C LYS A 407 -9.33 -7.09 -9.34
N GLN A 408 -8.12 -7.14 -8.81
CA GLN A 408 -7.60 -6.19 -7.80
C GLN A 408 -7.00 -4.91 -8.41
N GLN A 409 -7.17 -4.68 -9.71
CA GLN A 409 -6.63 -3.52 -10.45
C GLN A 409 -5.09 -3.45 -10.48
N LYS A 410 -4.41 -4.59 -10.32
CA LYS A 410 -2.97 -4.72 -10.44
C LYS A 410 -2.58 -5.34 -11.78
N ILE A 411 -1.42 -4.97 -12.29
CA ILE A 411 -0.80 -5.64 -13.44
C ILE A 411 -0.14 -6.94 -12.93
N SER A 412 -0.38 -8.05 -13.62
CA SER A 412 0.27 -9.34 -13.36
C SER A 412 1.00 -9.82 -14.61
N ARG A 413 2.33 -9.73 -14.60
CA ARG A 413 3.17 -10.15 -15.72
C ARG A 413 3.00 -11.64 -16.02
N THR A 414 2.86 -12.47 -14.98
CA THR A 414 2.58 -13.90 -15.14
C THR A 414 1.28 -14.16 -15.91
N GLN A 415 0.19 -13.44 -15.59
CA GLN A 415 -1.08 -13.60 -16.31
C GLN A 415 -0.96 -13.09 -17.76
N LEU A 416 -0.24 -11.99 -17.99
CA LEU A 416 0.01 -11.48 -19.34
C LEU A 416 0.79 -12.50 -20.17
N ALA A 417 1.82 -13.12 -19.59
CA ALA A 417 2.61 -14.16 -20.25
C ALA A 417 1.75 -15.39 -20.60
N LEU A 418 0.92 -15.87 -19.66
CA LEU A 418 0.01 -17.00 -19.91
C LEU A 418 -1.00 -16.71 -21.04
N ARG A 419 -1.60 -15.51 -21.06
CA ARG A 419 -2.54 -15.09 -22.11
C ARG A 419 -1.85 -14.93 -23.47
N TYR A 420 -0.61 -14.44 -23.46
CA TYR A 420 0.21 -14.38 -24.66
C TYR A 420 0.47 -15.79 -25.24
N VAL A 421 0.90 -16.73 -24.41
CA VAL A 421 1.13 -18.14 -24.82
C VAL A 421 -0.15 -18.80 -25.32
N ALA A 422 -1.30 -18.40 -24.77
CA ALA A 422 -2.62 -18.85 -25.24
C ALA A 422 -3.06 -18.20 -26.59
N GLY A 423 -2.25 -17.32 -27.17
CA GLY A 423 -2.51 -16.74 -28.50
C GLY A 423 -3.42 -15.52 -28.51
N GLU A 424 -3.65 -14.85 -27.36
CA GLU A 424 -4.60 -13.74 -27.31
C GLU A 424 -4.13 -12.50 -28.10
N TRP A 425 -2.81 -12.34 -28.33
CA TRP A 425 -2.21 -11.18 -29.03
C TRP A 425 -1.20 -11.57 -30.11
N THR A 426 -1.30 -12.77 -30.64
CA THR A 426 -0.47 -13.28 -31.75
C THR A 426 -1.15 -13.09 -33.09
#